data_e5864f85d0b8a221dbb5ede931127185
#
_entry.id   e5864f85d0b8a221dbb5ede931127185
#
_cell.length_a   1.000
_cell.length_b   1.000
_cell.length_c   1.000
_cell.angle_alpha   90.00
_cell.angle_beta   90.00
_cell.angle_gamma   90.00
#
_symmetry.space_group_name_H-M   'P 1'
#
loop_
_entity.id
_entity.type
_entity.pdbx_description
1 polymer ?
#
loop_
_entity_poly.entity_id
_entity_poly.type
_entity_poly.pdbx_seq_one_letter_code
_entity_poly.pdbx_strand_id
1 'polypeptide(L)'
;MKAPTERQNEVLDFISAFINTHTYPPTIREVADYFSISVKGAHDHLAALKKKGFLKQDDKKSRTMELVKNATIEEDDFTEIPILGSVAAGCPIMAVENMDGSIRLHRSFLRRGGKYFALRVKGDSMEEAGIMDGDTAVIEQSSTVKNGEVAVVMLDDAVTLKTFYRESTRVKLNPENSKYSPIYCSKDVRILGKLAHIIRSYA
;
A
#
# COMPACT_ATOMS: atom_id res chain seq x y z
N MET A 1 -9.93 16.13 -18.83
CA MET A 1 -8.76 17.05 -18.90
C MET A 1 -7.62 16.32 -19.58
N LYS A 2 -6.71 17.01 -20.32
CA LYS A 2 -5.53 16.31 -20.88
C LYS A 2 -4.52 16.10 -19.73
N ALA A 3 -3.96 14.89 -19.62
CA ALA A 3 -2.90 14.57 -18.67
C ALA A 3 -1.67 15.47 -18.86
N PRO A 4 -0.87 15.73 -17.83
CA PRO A 4 0.41 16.41 -17.96
C PRO A 4 1.37 15.58 -18.83
N THR A 5 2.30 16.23 -19.52
CA THR A 5 3.41 15.52 -20.16
C THR A 5 4.44 15.12 -19.10
N GLU A 6 5.35 14.19 -19.44
CA GLU A 6 6.43 13.76 -18.55
C GLU A 6 7.19 14.97 -17.96
N ARG A 7 7.59 15.93 -18.80
CA ARG A 7 8.26 17.15 -18.36
C ARG A 7 7.39 18.04 -17.46
N GLN A 8 6.09 18.05 -17.65
CA GLN A 8 5.15 18.77 -16.79
C GLN A 8 4.98 18.09 -15.43
N ASN A 9 5.03 16.77 -15.38
CA ASN A 9 5.04 16.02 -14.11
C ASN A 9 6.30 16.33 -13.30
N GLU A 10 7.48 16.32 -13.94
CA GLU A 10 8.73 16.72 -13.27
C GLU A 10 8.64 18.13 -12.65
N VAL A 11 8.01 19.07 -13.36
CA VAL A 11 7.80 20.44 -12.85
C VAL A 11 6.85 20.46 -11.65
N LEU A 12 5.77 19.66 -11.67
CA LEU A 12 4.85 19.53 -10.51
C LEU A 12 5.54 18.91 -9.31
N ASP A 13 6.35 17.86 -9.53
CA ASP A 13 7.10 17.18 -8.47
C ASP A 13 8.12 18.12 -7.82
N PHE A 14 8.83 18.91 -8.63
CA PHE A 14 9.75 19.93 -8.13
C PHE A 14 9.02 20.98 -7.27
N ILE A 15 7.88 21.52 -7.75
CA ILE A 15 7.11 22.52 -7.01
C ILE A 15 6.62 21.95 -5.69
N SER A 16 6.15 20.69 -5.70
CA SER A 16 5.70 20.00 -4.49
C SER A 16 6.83 19.82 -3.48
N ALA A 17 7.98 19.33 -3.91
CA ALA A 17 9.16 19.16 -3.07
C ALA A 17 9.67 20.49 -2.51
N PHE A 18 9.68 21.53 -3.33
CA PHE A 18 10.10 22.86 -2.92
C PHE A 18 9.18 23.44 -1.83
N ILE A 19 7.85 23.36 -2.03
CA ILE A 19 6.87 23.81 -1.01
C ILE A 19 7.02 23.03 0.29
N ASN A 20 7.24 21.72 0.23
CA ASN A 20 7.42 20.87 1.41
C ASN A 20 8.68 21.24 2.20
N THR A 21 9.74 21.69 1.51
CA THR A 21 11.01 22.05 2.15
C THR A 21 11.04 23.49 2.66
N HIS A 22 10.43 24.43 1.91
CA HIS A 22 10.58 25.88 2.16
C HIS A 22 9.31 26.52 2.73
N THR A 23 8.18 25.82 2.77
CA THR A 23 6.86 26.32 3.22
C THR A 23 6.23 27.40 2.32
N TYR A 24 6.86 27.74 1.20
CA TYR A 24 6.36 28.67 0.18
C TYR A 24 6.71 28.13 -1.23
N PRO A 25 5.95 28.56 -2.27
CA PRO A 25 6.19 28.09 -3.63
C PRO A 25 7.43 28.74 -4.26
N PRO A 26 8.08 28.05 -5.24
CA PRO A 26 9.19 28.60 -6.01
C PRO A 26 8.71 29.73 -6.90
N THR A 27 9.63 30.63 -7.25
CA THR A 27 9.46 31.64 -8.32
C THR A 27 9.67 30.98 -9.70
N ILE A 28 9.21 31.63 -10.76
CA ILE A 28 9.46 31.19 -12.16
C ILE A 28 10.97 31.07 -12.44
N ARG A 29 11.79 31.94 -11.83
CA ARG A 29 13.26 31.89 -12.00
C ARG A 29 13.85 30.66 -11.32
N GLU A 30 13.44 30.36 -10.09
CA GLU A 30 13.88 29.14 -9.37
C GLU A 30 13.50 27.87 -10.13
N VAL A 31 12.33 27.82 -10.78
CA VAL A 31 11.95 26.72 -11.68
C VAL A 31 12.87 26.67 -12.90
N ALA A 32 13.14 27.82 -13.53
CA ALA A 32 14.01 27.89 -14.72
C ALA A 32 15.44 27.43 -14.41
N ASP A 33 15.98 27.87 -13.27
CA ASP A 33 17.34 27.54 -12.82
C ASP A 33 17.45 26.04 -12.48
N TYR A 34 16.50 25.48 -11.77
CA TYR A 34 16.48 24.05 -11.41
C TYR A 34 16.50 23.16 -12.66
N PHE A 35 15.67 23.48 -13.64
CA PHE A 35 15.57 22.70 -14.88
C PHE A 35 16.56 23.09 -15.97
N SER A 36 17.43 24.08 -15.71
CA SER A 36 18.39 24.64 -16.69
C SER A 36 17.73 25.06 -17.99
N ILE A 37 16.56 25.72 -17.91
CA ILE A 37 15.79 26.23 -19.05
C ILE A 37 15.65 27.76 -18.98
N SER A 38 15.22 28.38 -20.08
CA SER A 38 14.92 29.82 -20.05
C SER A 38 13.71 30.14 -19.15
N VAL A 39 13.69 31.34 -18.57
CA VAL A 39 12.55 31.85 -17.81
C VAL A 39 11.24 31.77 -18.59
N LYS A 40 11.32 32.02 -19.93
CA LYS A 40 10.18 31.87 -20.84
C LYS A 40 9.72 30.40 -20.91
N GLY A 41 10.65 29.46 -21.04
CA GLY A 41 10.33 28.02 -21.07
C GLY A 41 9.67 27.55 -19.77
N ALA A 42 10.19 27.99 -18.61
CA ALA A 42 9.56 27.71 -17.32
C ALA A 42 8.13 28.30 -17.25
N HIS A 43 7.96 29.56 -17.68
CA HIS A 43 6.64 30.21 -17.74
C HIS A 43 5.66 29.42 -18.62
N ASP A 44 6.09 28.94 -19.79
CA ASP A 44 5.23 28.20 -20.72
C ASP A 44 4.78 26.86 -20.11
N HIS A 45 5.66 26.15 -19.40
CA HIS A 45 5.28 24.93 -18.65
C HIS A 45 4.28 25.23 -17.54
N LEU A 46 4.49 26.28 -16.74
CA LEU A 46 3.58 26.69 -15.67
C LEU A 46 2.22 27.14 -16.22
N ALA A 47 2.20 27.92 -17.29
CA ALA A 47 0.96 28.34 -17.95
C ALA A 47 0.17 27.14 -18.52
N ALA A 48 0.86 26.15 -19.08
CA ALA A 48 0.23 24.93 -19.56
C ALA A 48 -0.37 24.11 -18.41
N LEU A 49 0.32 24.00 -17.28
CA LEU A 49 -0.18 23.34 -16.06
C LEU A 49 -1.36 24.10 -15.43
N LYS A 50 -1.31 25.44 -15.42
CA LYS A 50 -2.43 26.30 -15.00
C LYS A 50 -3.65 26.08 -15.90
N LYS A 51 -3.46 26.07 -17.24
CA LYS A 51 -4.55 25.79 -18.21
C LYS A 51 -5.14 24.39 -18.05
N LYS A 52 -4.33 23.42 -17.67
CA LYS A 52 -4.76 22.04 -17.38
C LYS A 52 -5.38 21.86 -15.98
N GLY A 53 -5.36 22.90 -15.13
CA GLY A 53 -5.97 22.91 -13.80
C GLY A 53 -5.10 22.29 -12.69
N PHE A 54 -3.82 22.00 -12.92
CA PHE A 54 -2.88 21.46 -11.93
C PHE A 54 -2.24 22.53 -11.04
N LEU A 55 -2.25 23.79 -11.49
CA LEU A 55 -1.75 24.95 -10.75
C LEU A 55 -2.79 26.06 -10.70
N LYS A 56 -2.87 26.74 -9.56
CA LYS A 56 -3.47 28.06 -9.42
C LYS A 56 -2.35 29.07 -9.18
N GLN A 57 -2.40 30.21 -9.83
CA GLN A 57 -1.45 31.29 -9.64
C GLN A 57 -2.18 32.61 -9.83
N ASP A 58 -1.95 33.56 -8.91
CA ASP A 58 -2.37 34.95 -9.08
C ASP A 58 -1.27 35.69 -9.88
N ASP A 59 -1.59 36.07 -11.11
CA ASP A 59 -0.63 36.69 -12.01
C ASP A 59 -0.16 38.09 -11.53
N LYS A 60 -0.79 38.65 -10.51
CA LYS A 60 -0.48 39.98 -9.93
C LYS A 60 0.44 39.94 -8.72
N LYS A 61 0.74 38.73 -8.19
CA LYS A 61 1.55 38.57 -6.97
C LYS A 61 2.63 37.53 -7.17
N SER A 62 3.84 37.79 -6.67
CA SER A 62 4.89 36.79 -6.61
C SER A 62 4.59 35.74 -5.52
N ARG A 63 5.05 34.49 -5.72
CA ARG A 63 4.91 33.35 -4.76
C ARG A 63 3.45 33.00 -4.40
N THR A 64 2.54 33.14 -5.37
CA THR A 64 1.12 32.74 -5.22
C THR A 64 0.78 31.43 -5.92
N MET A 65 1.81 30.67 -6.32
CA MET A 65 1.63 29.41 -6.98
C MET A 65 1.13 28.38 -5.98
N GLU A 66 -0.07 27.87 -6.21
CA GLU A 66 -0.67 26.79 -5.42
C GLU A 66 -0.83 25.57 -6.31
N LEU A 67 -0.33 24.44 -5.85
CA LEU A 67 -0.72 23.17 -6.43
C LEU A 67 -2.21 23.00 -6.20
N VAL A 68 -2.99 22.97 -7.27
CA VAL A 68 -4.33 22.42 -7.16
C VAL A 68 -4.12 20.96 -6.87
N LYS A 69 -4.15 20.60 -5.57
CA LYS A 69 -4.44 19.22 -5.23
C LYS A 69 -5.81 18.96 -5.84
N ASN A 70 -5.81 18.47 -7.09
CA ASN A 70 -6.94 17.71 -7.52
C ASN A 70 -7.00 16.58 -6.50
N ALA A 71 -7.96 16.70 -5.58
CA ALA A 71 -8.40 15.59 -4.75
C ALA A 71 -9.18 14.56 -5.61
N THR A 72 -8.87 14.46 -6.87
CA THR A 72 -8.92 13.22 -7.59
C THR A 72 -7.68 12.46 -7.11
N ILE A 73 -7.82 11.78 -6.00
CA ILE A 73 -7.12 10.55 -5.73
C ILE A 73 -7.16 9.83 -7.09
N GLU A 74 -6.04 9.85 -7.83
CA GLU A 74 -5.99 9.22 -9.14
C GLU A 74 -6.35 7.77 -8.89
N GLU A 75 -7.25 7.20 -9.67
CA GLU A 75 -7.60 5.77 -9.55
C GLU A 75 -6.34 4.90 -9.60
N ASP A 76 -5.29 5.38 -10.25
CA ASP A 76 -3.95 4.81 -10.30
C ASP A 76 -3.18 4.80 -8.96
N ASP A 77 -3.56 5.63 -7.98
CA ASP A 77 -2.92 5.62 -6.66
C ASP A 77 -3.40 4.49 -5.75
N PHE A 78 -4.44 3.79 -6.16
CA PHE A 78 -4.96 2.64 -5.43
C PHE A 78 -4.57 1.33 -6.11
N THR A 79 -4.37 0.33 -5.29
CA THR A 79 -4.23 -1.06 -5.71
C THR A 79 -5.44 -1.82 -5.20
N GLU A 80 -6.08 -2.54 -6.09
CA GLU A 80 -7.14 -3.47 -5.73
C GLU A 80 -6.54 -4.77 -5.20
N ILE A 81 -6.91 -5.14 -3.98
CA ILE A 81 -6.43 -6.32 -3.28
C ILE A 81 -7.61 -7.28 -3.14
N PRO A 82 -7.53 -8.47 -3.73
CA PRO A 82 -8.61 -9.45 -3.63
C PRO A 82 -8.75 -9.96 -2.20
N ILE A 83 -9.99 -10.09 -1.73
CA ILE A 83 -10.33 -10.80 -0.49
C ILE A 83 -10.57 -12.26 -0.87
N LEU A 84 -9.86 -13.17 -0.22
CA LEU A 84 -10.07 -14.60 -0.40
C LEU A 84 -11.02 -15.12 0.68
N GLY A 85 -12.02 -15.86 0.27
CA GLY A 85 -12.98 -16.52 1.17
C GLY A 85 -12.42 -17.83 1.72
N SER A 86 -12.70 -18.93 1.07
CA SER A 86 -12.13 -20.24 1.40
C SER A 86 -10.96 -20.55 0.47
N VAL A 87 -9.82 -20.88 1.04
CA VAL A 87 -8.66 -21.31 0.24
C VAL A 87 -8.61 -22.83 0.28
N ALA A 88 -8.93 -23.46 -0.84
CA ALA A 88 -8.87 -24.90 -0.98
C ALA A 88 -7.43 -25.38 -1.25
N ALA A 89 -7.06 -26.50 -0.66
CA ALA A 89 -5.79 -27.15 -0.98
C ALA A 89 -5.78 -27.65 -2.43
N GLY A 90 -4.59 -27.58 -3.06
CA GLY A 90 -4.43 -28.02 -4.46
C GLY A 90 -4.75 -26.96 -5.52
N CYS A 91 -5.46 -25.90 -5.20
CA CYS A 91 -5.70 -24.77 -6.10
C CYS A 91 -4.69 -23.63 -5.91
N PRO A 92 -4.38 -22.85 -6.97
CA PRO A 92 -3.65 -21.61 -6.80
C PRO A 92 -4.41 -20.69 -5.86
N ILE A 93 -3.72 -20.07 -4.88
CA ILE A 93 -4.37 -19.22 -3.86
C ILE A 93 -5.18 -18.06 -4.47
N MET A 94 -4.75 -17.58 -5.64
CA MET A 94 -5.39 -16.49 -6.39
C MET A 94 -6.37 -17.01 -7.46
N ALA A 95 -6.86 -18.26 -7.34
CA ALA A 95 -7.90 -18.74 -8.24
C ALA A 95 -9.19 -17.94 -8.05
N VAL A 96 -9.89 -17.65 -9.15
CA VAL A 96 -11.11 -16.83 -9.14
C VAL A 96 -12.18 -17.41 -8.20
N GLU A 97 -12.22 -18.73 -8.08
CA GLU A 97 -13.14 -19.49 -7.21
C GLU A 97 -12.97 -19.16 -5.72
N ASN A 98 -11.80 -18.64 -5.33
CA ASN A 98 -11.48 -18.28 -3.95
C ASN A 98 -11.80 -16.80 -3.63
N MET A 99 -12.20 -15.98 -4.60
CA MET A 99 -12.41 -14.54 -4.41
C MET A 99 -13.77 -14.24 -3.79
N ASP A 100 -13.76 -13.49 -2.69
CA ASP A 100 -14.94 -13.01 -1.94
C ASP A 100 -14.98 -11.47 -1.90
N GLY A 101 -14.66 -10.84 -3.03
CA GLY A 101 -14.62 -9.39 -3.17
C GLY A 101 -13.21 -8.81 -3.24
N SER A 102 -13.10 -7.51 -3.04
CA SER A 102 -11.83 -6.80 -3.03
C SER A 102 -11.87 -5.58 -2.10
N ILE A 103 -10.69 -5.09 -1.72
CA ILE A 103 -10.49 -3.80 -1.05
C ILE A 103 -9.53 -2.95 -1.86
N ARG A 104 -9.71 -1.64 -1.80
CA ARG A 104 -8.80 -0.68 -2.45
C ARG A 104 -7.93 -0.02 -1.38
N LEU A 105 -6.61 -0.21 -1.50
CA LEU A 105 -5.64 0.46 -0.63
C LEU A 105 -4.77 1.40 -1.45
N HIS A 106 -4.48 2.57 -0.87
CA HIS A 106 -3.54 3.50 -1.46
C HIS A 106 -2.14 2.88 -1.52
N ARG A 107 -1.43 3.06 -2.62
CA ARG A 107 -0.11 2.45 -2.89
C ARG A 107 0.95 2.80 -1.84
N SER A 108 0.81 3.94 -1.14
CA SER A 108 1.74 4.31 -0.06
C SER A 108 1.77 3.33 1.12
N PHE A 109 0.71 2.54 1.31
CA PHE A 109 0.66 1.48 2.32
C PHE A 109 1.32 0.19 1.85
N LEU A 110 1.65 0.07 0.57
CA LEU A 110 2.11 -1.16 -0.05
C LEU A 110 3.57 -1.04 -0.46
N ARG A 111 4.32 -2.12 -0.31
CA ARG A 111 5.69 -2.19 -0.81
C ARG A 111 5.67 -2.26 -2.34
N ARG A 112 6.53 -1.49 -2.99
CA ARG A 112 6.69 -1.51 -4.46
C ARG A 112 7.00 -2.91 -4.95
N GLY A 113 6.21 -3.40 -5.92
CA GLY A 113 6.37 -4.73 -6.51
C GLY A 113 5.89 -5.89 -5.63
N GLY A 114 5.35 -5.62 -4.44
CA GLY A 114 4.70 -6.63 -3.60
C GLY A 114 3.39 -7.12 -4.22
N LYS A 115 3.10 -8.41 -4.04
CA LYS A 115 1.79 -8.99 -4.36
C LYS A 115 1.03 -9.17 -3.06
N TYR A 116 -0.26 -8.84 -3.07
CA TYR A 116 -1.09 -8.84 -1.87
C TYR A 116 -2.40 -9.58 -2.10
N PHE A 117 -2.93 -10.13 -1.04
CA PHE A 117 -4.31 -10.60 -0.92
C PHE A 117 -4.80 -10.29 0.49
N ALA A 118 -6.09 -10.38 0.71
CA ALA A 118 -6.70 -10.18 2.02
C ALA A 118 -7.49 -11.40 2.44
N LEU A 119 -7.60 -11.59 3.75
CA LEU A 119 -8.40 -12.64 4.40
C LEU A 119 -9.27 -12.02 5.47
N ARG A 120 -10.50 -12.52 5.65
CA ARG A 120 -11.28 -12.21 6.84
C ARG A 120 -10.81 -13.06 7.99
N VAL A 121 -10.45 -12.40 9.09
CA VAL A 121 -10.08 -13.09 10.33
C VAL A 121 -11.31 -13.74 10.93
N LYS A 122 -11.18 -15.01 11.31
CA LYS A 122 -12.20 -15.77 12.03
C LYS A 122 -11.64 -16.31 13.35
N GLY A 123 -12.32 -16.02 14.44
CA GLY A 123 -11.94 -16.43 15.78
C GLY A 123 -10.98 -15.46 16.47
N ASP A 124 -10.66 -15.78 17.72
CA ASP A 124 -9.97 -14.91 18.69
C ASP A 124 -8.51 -15.33 18.97
N SER A 125 -7.97 -16.28 18.20
CA SER A 125 -6.64 -16.86 18.46
C SER A 125 -5.45 -15.89 18.35
N MET A 126 -5.67 -14.67 17.84
CA MET A 126 -4.66 -13.61 17.67
C MET A 126 -5.05 -12.31 18.40
N GLU A 127 -5.98 -12.38 19.36
CA GLU A 127 -6.55 -11.24 20.07
C GLU A 127 -5.51 -10.43 20.85
N GLU A 128 -4.56 -11.10 21.51
CA GLU A 128 -3.48 -10.45 22.27
C GLU A 128 -2.46 -9.73 21.36
N ALA A 129 -2.43 -10.05 20.06
CA ALA A 129 -1.72 -9.28 19.05
C ALA A 129 -2.55 -8.13 18.46
N GLY A 130 -3.76 -7.88 18.99
CA GLY A 130 -4.67 -6.84 18.51
C GLY A 130 -5.42 -7.20 17.23
N ILE A 131 -5.41 -8.46 16.81
CA ILE A 131 -6.14 -8.98 15.64
C ILE A 131 -7.41 -9.66 16.11
N MET A 132 -8.56 -9.08 15.75
CA MET A 132 -9.87 -9.51 16.26
C MET A 132 -10.66 -10.29 15.21
N ASP A 133 -11.65 -11.02 15.67
CA ASP A 133 -12.66 -11.62 14.78
C ASP A 133 -13.33 -10.55 13.91
N GLY A 134 -13.52 -10.85 12.62
CA GLY A 134 -14.09 -9.91 11.65
C GLY A 134 -13.13 -8.91 11.02
N ASP A 135 -11.89 -8.80 11.50
CA ASP A 135 -10.87 -7.98 10.86
C ASP A 135 -10.58 -8.45 9.42
N THR A 136 -10.11 -7.53 8.60
CA THR A 136 -9.55 -7.87 7.29
C THR A 136 -8.02 -7.81 7.37
N ALA A 137 -7.37 -8.96 7.30
CA ALA A 137 -5.92 -9.08 7.26
C ALA A 137 -5.40 -8.94 5.84
N VAL A 138 -4.58 -7.93 5.58
CA VAL A 138 -3.87 -7.74 4.30
C VAL A 138 -2.53 -8.43 4.38
N ILE A 139 -2.29 -9.35 3.47
CA ILE A 139 -1.16 -10.26 3.45
C ILE A 139 -0.25 -9.95 2.27
N GLU A 140 1.03 -9.68 2.52
CA GLU A 140 2.07 -9.66 1.49
C GLU A 140 2.44 -11.11 1.14
N GLN A 141 2.27 -11.50 -0.12
CA GLN A 141 2.65 -12.83 -0.58
C GLN A 141 4.15 -13.06 -0.38
N SER A 142 4.49 -14.13 0.30
CA SER A 142 5.87 -14.54 0.54
C SER A 142 5.91 -16.05 0.84
N SER A 143 6.92 -16.72 0.34
CA SER A 143 7.22 -18.11 0.73
C SER A 143 8.10 -18.19 1.98
N THR A 144 8.56 -17.04 2.50
CA THR A 144 9.44 -16.95 3.67
C THR A 144 8.97 -15.86 4.63
N VAL A 145 9.08 -16.15 5.93
CA VAL A 145 8.80 -15.21 7.01
C VAL A 145 9.87 -15.36 8.08
N LYS A 146 10.12 -14.30 8.83
CA LYS A 146 11.06 -14.29 9.94
C LYS A 146 10.38 -14.77 11.23
N ASN A 147 11.18 -15.27 12.17
CA ASN A 147 10.68 -15.58 13.50
C ASN A 147 10.09 -14.34 14.18
N GLY A 148 8.91 -14.50 14.76
CA GLY A 148 8.15 -13.43 15.38
C GLY A 148 7.24 -12.62 14.45
N GLU A 149 7.29 -12.86 13.12
CA GLU A 149 6.32 -12.25 12.20
C GLU A 149 5.00 -13.05 12.20
N VAL A 150 3.89 -12.35 12.04
CA VAL A 150 2.58 -12.98 11.85
C VAL A 150 2.47 -13.44 10.42
N ALA A 151 2.22 -14.73 10.24
CA ALA A 151 2.17 -15.40 8.95
C ALA A 151 0.83 -16.08 8.70
N VAL A 152 0.47 -16.12 7.42
CA VAL A 152 -0.60 -16.98 6.92
C VAL A 152 0.05 -18.26 6.38
N VAL A 153 -0.34 -19.36 6.95
CA VAL A 153 0.16 -20.67 6.58
C VAL A 153 -0.99 -21.62 6.24
N MET A 154 -0.72 -22.56 5.37
CA MET A 154 -1.63 -23.66 5.07
C MET A 154 -1.21 -24.88 5.90
N LEU A 155 -2.13 -25.37 6.70
CA LEU A 155 -2.01 -26.61 7.47
C LEU A 155 -3.09 -27.57 6.94
N ASP A 156 -2.66 -28.71 6.43
CA ASP A 156 -3.55 -29.64 5.73
C ASP A 156 -4.36 -28.86 4.66
N ASP A 157 -5.66 -28.77 4.82
CA ASP A 157 -6.55 -28.09 3.88
C ASP A 157 -7.10 -26.75 4.45
N ALA A 158 -6.54 -26.28 5.57
CA ALA A 158 -6.99 -25.07 6.23
C ALA A 158 -5.92 -23.97 6.24
N VAL A 159 -6.36 -22.73 6.11
CA VAL A 159 -5.50 -21.55 6.25
C VAL A 159 -5.62 -20.99 7.65
N THR A 160 -4.48 -20.71 8.27
CA THR A 160 -4.43 -20.12 9.62
C THR A 160 -3.45 -18.95 9.69
N LEU A 161 -3.78 -17.99 10.56
CA LEU A 161 -2.95 -16.82 10.88
C LEU A 161 -2.36 -17.03 12.27
N LYS A 162 -1.01 -17.05 12.37
CA LYS A 162 -0.28 -17.28 13.63
C LYS A 162 1.06 -16.55 13.62
N THR A 163 1.63 -16.31 14.77
CA THR A 163 3.02 -15.87 14.89
C THR A 163 3.95 -17.04 14.58
N PHE A 164 4.82 -16.85 13.62
CA PHE A 164 5.67 -17.89 13.05
C PHE A 164 7.02 -17.97 13.76
N TYR A 165 7.44 -19.19 14.10
CA TYR A 165 8.79 -19.48 14.61
C TYR A 165 9.33 -20.75 13.94
N ARG A 166 10.48 -20.63 13.29
CA ARG A 166 11.22 -21.78 12.76
C ARG A 166 12.23 -22.26 13.78
N GLU A 167 12.05 -23.46 14.27
CA GLU A 167 12.95 -24.16 15.16
C GLU A 167 13.89 -25.09 14.36
N SER A 168 14.84 -25.72 15.03
CA SER A 168 15.83 -26.61 14.36
C SER A 168 15.19 -27.79 13.64
N THR A 169 14.14 -28.39 14.19
CA THR A 169 13.51 -29.60 13.66
C THR A 169 12.06 -29.41 13.19
N ARG A 170 11.41 -28.33 13.55
CA ARG A 170 9.97 -28.09 13.31
C ARG A 170 9.66 -26.61 13.15
N VAL A 171 8.42 -26.32 12.80
CA VAL A 171 7.84 -24.97 12.85
C VAL A 171 6.84 -24.91 14.00
N LYS A 172 6.94 -23.85 14.80
CA LYS A 172 5.96 -23.49 15.83
C LYS A 172 5.10 -22.36 15.29
N LEU A 173 3.80 -22.53 15.28
CA LEU A 173 2.78 -21.53 14.98
C LEU A 173 2.13 -21.12 16.29
N ASN A 174 2.50 -19.94 16.78
CA ASN A 174 2.08 -19.48 18.09
C ASN A 174 0.78 -18.66 17.95
N PRO A 175 -0.31 -19.05 18.65
CA PRO A 175 -1.44 -18.16 18.82
C PRO A 175 -1.04 -17.01 19.73
N GLU A 176 -1.57 -15.85 19.51
CA GLU A 176 -1.46 -14.70 20.39
C GLU A 176 -2.77 -14.56 21.18
N ASN A 177 -3.06 -15.60 21.95
CA ASN A 177 -4.15 -15.71 22.91
C ASN A 177 -3.84 -16.88 23.85
N SER A 178 -3.75 -16.58 25.13
CA SER A 178 -3.38 -17.52 26.19
C SER A 178 -4.34 -18.72 26.36
N LYS A 179 -5.54 -18.65 25.77
CA LYS A 179 -6.50 -19.76 25.74
C LYS A 179 -6.09 -20.93 24.82
N TYR A 180 -5.14 -20.69 23.91
CA TYR A 180 -4.75 -21.63 22.88
C TYR A 180 -3.30 -22.09 23.02
N SER A 181 -3.07 -23.37 22.77
CA SER A 181 -1.71 -23.91 22.72
C SER A 181 -1.05 -23.72 21.35
N PRO A 182 0.28 -23.58 21.29
CA PRO A 182 1.01 -23.53 20.03
C PRO A 182 0.81 -24.79 19.19
N ILE A 183 0.76 -24.62 17.87
CA ILE A 183 0.70 -25.72 16.91
C ILE A 183 2.12 -25.99 16.44
N TYR A 184 2.52 -27.25 16.47
CA TYR A 184 3.82 -27.71 15.96
C TYR A 184 3.61 -28.52 14.69
N CYS A 185 4.29 -28.16 13.63
CA CYS A 185 4.21 -28.83 12.33
C CYS A 185 5.60 -29.09 11.72
N SER A 186 5.63 -29.83 10.63
CA SER A 186 6.88 -30.12 9.91
C SER A 186 7.51 -28.84 9.37
N LYS A 187 8.80 -28.91 8.98
CA LYS A 187 9.50 -27.76 8.36
C LYS A 187 8.91 -27.34 7.02
N ASP A 188 8.19 -28.21 6.36
CA ASP A 188 7.65 -28.04 5.00
C ASP A 188 6.26 -27.43 4.99
N VAL A 189 5.84 -26.77 6.10
CA VAL A 189 4.59 -26.04 6.15
C VAL A 189 4.56 -24.97 5.04
N ARG A 190 3.47 -24.93 4.29
CA ARG A 190 3.32 -23.99 3.18
C ARG A 190 2.98 -22.61 3.70
N ILE A 191 3.95 -21.69 3.61
CA ILE A 191 3.76 -20.28 3.92
C ILE A 191 3.10 -19.61 2.70
N LEU A 192 2.00 -18.87 2.91
CA LEU A 192 1.26 -18.16 1.88
C LEU A 192 1.65 -16.69 1.86
N GLY A 193 2.06 -16.13 3.00
CA GLY A 193 2.50 -14.75 3.12
C GLY A 193 2.64 -14.32 4.56
N LYS A 194 3.00 -13.05 4.74
CA LYS A 194 3.09 -12.39 6.03
C LYS A 194 2.08 -11.26 6.16
N LEU A 195 1.65 -11.00 7.37
CA LEU A 195 0.76 -9.88 7.66
C LEU A 195 1.43 -8.55 7.33
N ALA A 196 0.76 -7.74 6.55
CA ALA A 196 1.19 -6.38 6.24
C ALA A 196 0.34 -5.33 6.99
N HIS A 197 -1.00 -5.48 6.96
CA HIS A 197 -1.93 -4.55 7.60
C HIS A 197 -3.14 -5.29 8.16
N ILE A 198 -3.77 -4.66 9.14
CA ILE A 198 -5.12 -5.01 9.62
C ILE A 198 -6.05 -3.84 9.33
N ILE A 199 -7.20 -4.14 8.79
CA ILE A 199 -8.28 -3.18 8.56
C ILE A 199 -9.47 -3.62 9.41
N ARG A 200 -9.93 -2.73 10.28
CA ARG A 200 -11.09 -2.94 11.13
C ARG A 200 -12.15 -1.90 10.82
N SER A 201 -13.37 -2.35 10.61
CA SER A 201 -14.54 -1.48 10.48
C SER A 201 -15.34 -1.51 11.78
N TYR A 202 -15.69 -0.34 12.28
CA TYR A 202 -16.60 -0.18 13.41
C TYR A 202 -17.95 0.24 12.82
N ALA A 203 -18.95 -0.63 12.92
CA ALA A 203 -20.32 -0.37 12.47
C ALA A 203 -21.12 0.32 13.57
#